data_1a6a6086b8f2bd8f4a844c87f41af381
#
_entry.id   1a6a6086b8f2bd8f4a844c87f41af381
#
_cell.length_a   1.000
_cell.length_b   1.000
_cell.length_c   1.000
_cell.angle_alpha   90.00
_cell.angle_beta   90.00
_cell.angle_gamma   90.00
#
_symmetry.space_group_name_H-M   'P 1'
#
loop_
_entity.id
_entity.type
_entity.pdbx_description
1 polymer ?
#
loop_
_entity_poly.entity_id
_entity_poly.type
_entity_poly.pdbx_seq_one_letter_code
_entity_poly.pdbx_strand_id
1 'polypeptide(L)'
;MAFLVYELMSLNKYSKTITQDETQPAAQAMLHAIGLSEEDLNKAQVGIVSTGWEGNPCNMHLNDLAKEIKTSITTEELIGLIFHTIGVSDGMSMGTDGMRYSLPSRDIIADSIETVASAQWYDGIVAVVGCDKNMPGAMMGLARINRPALVVYGCLLYTSDAADE
;
A
#
# COMPACT_ATOMS: atom_id res chain seq x y z
N MET A 1 -11.74 2.10 -33.89
CA MET A 1 -12.50 1.42 -32.86
C MET A 1 -11.62 0.48 -32.01
N ALA A 2 -10.76 -0.35 -32.58
CA ALA A 2 -9.83 -1.22 -31.84
C ALA A 2 -8.80 -0.45 -30.98
N PHE A 3 -8.28 0.68 -31.45
CA PHE A 3 -7.33 1.52 -30.73
C PHE A 3 -7.92 2.14 -29.44
N LEU A 4 -9.20 2.57 -29.49
CA LEU A 4 -9.89 3.13 -28.33
C LEU A 4 -10.19 2.08 -27.25
N VAL A 5 -10.42 0.83 -27.67
CA VAL A 5 -10.65 -0.30 -26.76
C VAL A 5 -9.38 -0.71 -26.05
N TYR A 6 -8.21 -0.59 -26.72
CA TYR A 6 -6.90 -0.89 -26.12
C TYR A 6 -6.50 0.14 -25.05
N GLU A 7 -6.79 1.43 -25.28
CA GLU A 7 -6.58 2.48 -24.27
C GLU A 7 -7.48 2.32 -23.03
N LEU A 8 -8.69 1.80 -23.22
CA LEU A 8 -9.62 1.51 -22.12
C LEU A 8 -9.25 0.28 -21.30
N MET A 9 -8.34 -0.58 -21.80
CA MET A 9 -7.88 -1.81 -21.15
C MET A 9 -6.44 -1.72 -20.60
N SER A 10 -5.78 -0.57 -20.69
CA SER A 10 -4.43 -0.40 -20.17
C SER A 10 -4.45 -0.37 -18.64
N LEU A 11 -3.81 -1.37 -18.01
CA LEU A 11 -3.72 -1.46 -16.55
C LEU A 11 -2.84 -0.36 -15.95
N ASN A 12 -1.83 0.12 -16.68
CA ASN A 12 -0.95 1.22 -16.28
C ASN A 12 -1.55 2.61 -16.56
N LYS A 13 -2.78 2.80 -16.16
CA LYS A 13 -3.55 4.02 -16.44
C LYS A 13 -2.93 5.28 -15.85
N TYR A 14 -2.39 5.17 -14.64
CA TYR A 14 -1.79 6.28 -13.90
C TYR A 14 -0.27 6.29 -13.99
N SER A 15 0.38 5.14 -13.79
CA SER A 15 1.84 5.04 -13.77
C SER A 15 2.50 5.43 -15.10
N LYS A 16 1.80 5.30 -16.23
CA LYS A 16 2.30 5.75 -17.55
C LYS A 16 2.73 7.23 -17.57
N THR A 17 2.17 8.05 -16.68
CA THR A 17 2.55 9.46 -16.54
C THR A 17 4.03 9.63 -16.22
N ILE A 18 4.61 8.72 -15.41
CA ILE A 18 6.02 8.78 -15.03
C ILE A 18 6.89 7.74 -15.75
N THR A 19 6.28 6.67 -16.29
CA THR A 19 7.02 5.58 -16.90
C THR A 19 7.17 5.73 -18.43
N GLN A 20 6.24 6.40 -19.09
CA GLN A 20 6.18 6.44 -20.56
C GLN A 20 6.17 7.85 -21.17
N ASP A 21 5.97 8.89 -20.36
CA ASP A 21 5.96 10.27 -20.83
C ASP A 21 7.40 10.71 -21.11
N GLU A 22 7.67 11.11 -22.36
CA GLU A 22 8.99 11.58 -22.82
C GLU A 22 9.49 12.82 -22.07
N THR A 23 8.60 13.55 -21.40
CA THR A 23 8.95 14.71 -20.57
C THR A 23 9.41 14.33 -19.17
N GLN A 24 9.39 13.03 -18.82
CA GLN A 24 9.73 12.51 -17.49
C GLN A 24 10.99 11.61 -17.45
N PRO A 25 12.10 11.98 -18.10
CA PRO A 25 13.31 11.13 -18.14
C PRO A 25 13.93 10.93 -16.74
N ALA A 26 13.76 11.90 -15.84
CA ALA A 26 14.24 11.79 -14.46
C ALA A 26 13.49 10.72 -13.67
N ALA A 27 12.18 10.62 -13.81
CA ALA A 27 11.37 9.59 -13.18
C ALA A 27 11.77 8.19 -13.70
N GLN A 28 11.93 8.05 -15.00
CA GLN A 28 12.38 6.80 -15.65
C GLN A 28 13.77 6.38 -15.15
N ALA A 29 14.71 7.32 -15.07
CA ALA A 29 16.04 7.04 -14.53
C ALA A 29 15.99 6.56 -13.06
N MET A 30 15.12 7.14 -12.24
CA MET A 30 14.93 6.70 -10.85
C MET A 30 14.32 5.30 -10.78
N LEU A 31 13.39 4.96 -11.65
CA LEU A 31 12.79 3.63 -11.72
C LEU A 31 13.81 2.58 -12.18
N HIS A 32 14.67 2.91 -13.16
CA HIS A 32 15.79 2.04 -13.52
C HIS A 32 16.79 1.85 -12.37
N ALA A 33 17.04 2.89 -11.59
CA ALA A 33 17.95 2.81 -10.43
C ALA A 33 17.48 1.85 -9.34
N ILE A 34 16.17 1.58 -9.23
CA ILE A 34 15.62 0.56 -8.34
C ILE A 34 15.51 -0.82 -9.00
N GLY A 35 16.02 -0.97 -10.22
CA GLY A 35 16.16 -2.26 -10.90
C GLY A 35 15.05 -2.59 -11.92
N LEU A 36 14.17 -1.65 -12.26
CA LEU A 36 13.16 -1.89 -13.31
C LEU A 36 13.79 -1.81 -14.69
N SER A 37 13.43 -2.76 -15.56
CA SER A 37 13.83 -2.79 -16.97
C SER A 37 12.93 -1.90 -17.83
N GLU A 38 13.29 -1.67 -19.08
CA GLU A 38 12.45 -1.00 -20.08
C GLU A 38 11.08 -1.69 -20.26
N GLU A 39 11.07 -3.02 -20.19
CA GLU A 39 9.83 -3.79 -20.26
C GLU A 39 8.94 -3.54 -19.04
N ASP A 40 9.53 -3.42 -17.85
CA ASP A 40 8.80 -3.19 -16.61
C ASP A 40 8.13 -1.82 -16.56
N LEU A 41 8.69 -0.82 -17.26
CA LEU A 41 8.06 0.50 -17.38
C LEU A 41 6.71 0.47 -18.14
N ASN A 42 6.43 -0.60 -18.86
CA ASN A 42 5.14 -0.78 -19.54
C ASN A 42 4.09 -1.50 -18.68
N LYS A 43 4.47 -2.03 -17.51
CA LYS A 43 3.59 -2.74 -16.60
C LYS A 43 2.92 -1.77 -15.62
N ALA A 44 1.73 -2.14 -15.16
CA ALA A 44 1.05 -1.36 -14.11
C ALA A 44 1.79 -1.50 -12.76
N GLN A 45 1.86 -0.39 -12.02
CA GLN A 45 2.51 -0.31 -10.74
C GLN A 45 1.50 -0.39 -9.61
N VAL A 46 1.71 -1.34 -8.69
CA VAL A 46 0.87 -1.57 -7.51
C VAL A 46 1.67 -1.19 -6.26
N GLY A 47 1.20 -0.18 -5.55
CA GLY A 47 1.74 0.15 -4.24
C GLY A 47 1.27 -0.86 -3.20
N ILE A 48 2.21 -1.41 -2.42
CA ILE A 48 1.92 -2.32 -1.31
C ILE A 48 2.24 -1.57 -0.03
N VAL A 49 1.21 -1.04 0.64
CA VAL A 49 1.42 -0.33 1.91
C VAL A 49 1.34 -1.29 3.08
N SER A 50 2.37 -1.30 3.93
CA SER A 50 2.41 -2.10 5.15
C SER A 50 2.42 -1.21 6.40
N THR A 51 1.59 -1.57 7.39
CA THR A 51 1.67 -1.02 8.75
C THR A 51 2.57 -1.87 9.66
N GLY A 52 3.41 -2.73 9.08
CA GLY A 52 4.29 -3.64 9.79
C GLY A 52 5.44 -2.95 10.51
N TRP A 53 5.67 -3.28 11.78
CA TRP A 53 6.81 -2.88 12.59
C TRP A 53 6.95 -3.77 13.83
N GLU A 54 8.15 -3.85 14.38
CA GLU A 54 8.50 -4.86 15.41
C GLU A 54 7.85 -4.61 16.76
N GLY A 55 7.60 -3.34 17.13
CA GLY A 55 7.06 -2.97 18.45
C GLY A 55 5.56 -3.20 18.63
N ASN A 56 4.86 -3.79 17.64
CA ASN A 56 3.44 -4.10 17.71
C ASN A 56 3.19 -5.57 17.35
N PRO A 57 2.80 -6.42 18.31
CA PRO A 57 2.54 -7.83 18.04
C PRO A 57 1.50 -8.09 16.94
N CYS A 58 0.51 -7.21 16.80
CA CYS A 58 -0.49 -7.31 15.74
C CYS A 58 0.09 -7.06 14.34
N ASN A 59 1.24 -6.42 14.24
CA ASN A 59 1.78 -5.91 12.99
C ASN A 59 3.17 -6.46 12.63
N MET A 60 3.88 -7.10 13.56
CA MET A 60 5.28 -7.49 13.38
C MET A 60 5.52 -8.42 12.17
N HIS A 61 4.53 -9.23 11.80
CA HIS A 61 4.60 -10.18 10.69
C HIS A 61 4.14 -9.59 9.34
N LEU A 62 3.52 -8.40 9.34
CA LEU A 62 2.91 -7.83 8.12
C LEU A 62 3.94 -7.50 7.03
N ASN A 63 5.20 -7.25 7.42
CA ASN A 63 6.26 -7.01 6.44
C ASN A 63 6.61 -8.27 5.63
N ASP A 64 6.52 -9.45 6.22
CA ASP A 64 6.75 -10.71 5.51
C ASP A 64 5.55 -11.02 4.60
N LEU A 65 4.33 -10.79 5.08
CA LEU A 65 3.13 -10.90 4.25
C LEU A 65 3.17 -9.92 3.05
N ALA A 66 3.67 -8.71 3.24
CA ALA A 66 3.84 -7.74 2.16
C ALA A 66 4.84 -8.22 1.09
N LYS A 67 5.90 -8.93 1.49
CA LYS A 67 6.87 -9.55 0.55
C LYS A 67 6.24 -10.68 -0.27
N GLU A 68 5.41 -11.51 0.36
CA GLU A 68 4.68 -12.58 -0.34
C GLU A 68 3.69 -12.00 -1.35
N ILE A 69 2.96 -10.95 -0.95
CA ILE A 69 2.06 -10.22 -1.85
C ILE A 69 2.83 -9.63 -3.03
N LYS A 70 4.00 -9.02 -2.78
CA LYS A 70 4.86 -8.52 -3.85
C LYS A 70 5.25 -9.63 -4.84
N THR A 71 5.62 -10.79 -4.33
CA THR A 71 5.95 -11.95 -5.17
C THR A 71 4.75 -12.36 -6.03
N SER A 72 3.57 -12.46 -5.44
CA SER A 72 2.34 -12.79 -6.17
C SER A 72 1.99 -11.76 -7.26
N ILE A 73 2.11 -10.47 -6.96
CA ILE A 73 1.91 -9.39 -7.93
C ILE A 73 2.89 -9.53 -9.12
N THR A 74 4.13 -9.88 -8.84
CA THR A 74 5.14 -10.07 -9.89
C THR A 74 4.82 -11.26 -10.80
N THR A 75 4.22 -12.33 -10.28
CA THR A 75 3.79 -13.48 -11.11
C THR A 75 2.65 -13.15 -12.06
N GLU A 76 1.90 -12.08 -11.79
CA GLU A 76 0.82 -11.58 -12.65
C GLU A 76 1.31 -10.48 -13.61
N GLU A 77 2.62 -10.39 -13.85
CA GLU A 77 3.25 -9.41 -14.74
C GLU A 77 2.98 -7.95 -14.36
N LEU A 78 2.81 -7.67 -13.07
CA LEU A 78 2.67 -6.33 -12.49
C LEU A 78 3.91 -5.97 -11.67
N ILE A 79 4.08 -4.68 -11.39
CA ILE A 79 5.18 -4.19 -10.57
C ILE A 79 4.68 -3.89 -9.15
N GLY A 80 5.09 -4.69 -8.18
CA GLY A 80 4.80 -4.48 -6.76
C GLY A 80 5.87 -3.64 -6.07
N LEU A 81 5.50 -2.51 -5.49
CA LEU A 81 6.40 -1.59 -4.78
C LEU A 81 5.93 -1.42 -3.33
N ILE A 82 6.73 -1.94 -2.37
CA ILE A 82 6.41 -1.87 -0.95
C ILE A 82 6.79 -0.49 -0.40
N PHE A 83 5.88 0.10 0.36
CA PHE A 83 6.14 1.26 1.21
C PHE A 83 5.45 1.09 2.56
N HIS A 84 5.77 1.95 3.51
CA HIS A 84 5.28 1.83 4.87
C HIS A 84 4.57 3.09 5.33
N THR A 85 3.64 2.92 6.26
CA THR A 85 3.07 4.00 7.06
C THR A 85 3.15 3.63 8.54
N ILE A 86 2.90 4.61 9.39
CA ILE A 86 2.87 4.40 10.82
C ILE A 86 1.74 3.46 11.24
N GLY A 87 1.83 2.96 12.47
CA GLY A 87 0.74 2.31 13.17
C GLY A 87 0.89 2.49 14.67
N VAL A 88 -0.21 2.57 15.39
CA VAL A 88 -0.24 2.59 16.85
C VAL A 88 -0.87 1.30 17.35
N SER A 89 -0.29 0.71 18.40
CA SER A 89 -0.89 -0.41 19.11
C SER A 89 -1.71 0.11 20.28
N ASP A 90 -3.02 -0.02 20.20
CA ASP A 90 -3.93 0.34 21.30
C ASP A 90 -3.65 -0.52 22.54
N GLY A 91 -3.34 -1.79 22.35
CA GLY A 91 -2.98 -2.68 23.46
C GLY A 91 -1.73 -2.25 24.22
N MET A 92 -0.75 -1.66 23.54
CA MET A 92 0.47 -1.12 24.19
C MET A 92 0.21 0.22 24.86
N SER A 93 -0.71 1.02 24.33
CA SER A 93 -1.00 2.38 24.79
C SER A 93 -2.09 2.44 25.85
N MET A 94 -2.90 1.38 26.00
CA MET A 94 -4.07 1.34 26.88
C MET A 94 -3.71 1.70 28.31
N GLY A 95 -4.54 2.57 28.93
CA GLY A 95 -4.35 3.01 30.29
C GLY A 95 -3.23 4.07 30.49
N THR A 96 -2.61 4.53 29.42
CA THR A 96 -1.56 5.55 29.44
C THR A 96 -1.94 6.78 28.60
N ASP A 97 -1.18 7.89 28.76
CA ASP A 97 -1.32 9.08 27.90
C ASP A 97 -1.03 8.78 26.41
N GLY A 98 -0.31 7.70 26.11
CA GLY A 98 -0.06 7.24 24.73
C GLY A 98 -1.34 6.95 23.95
N MET A 99 -2.42 6.59 24.62
CA MET A 99 -3.70 6.32 23.97
C MET A 99 -4.30 7.53 23.25
N ARG A 100 -3.88 8.75 23.59
CA ARG A 100 -4.29 9.99 22.89
C ARG A 100 -3.85 10.01 21.42
N TYR A 101 -2.83 9.24 21.05
CA TYR A 101 -2.30 9.16 19.69
C TYR A 101 -3.00 8.08 18.84
N SER A 102 -3.76 7.18 19.47
CA SER A 102 -4.42 6.08 18.77
C SER A 102 -5.40 6.59 17.71
N LEU A 103 -6.38 7.38 18.10
CA LEU A 103 -7.40 7.87 17.18
C LEU A 103 -6.84 8.81 16.09
N PRO A 104 -5.97 9.78 16.39
CA PRO A 104 -5.35 10.64 15.37
C PRO A 104 -4.46 9.89 14.37
N SER A 105 -3.92 8.73 14.75
CA SER A 105 -3.09 7.94 13.85
C SER A 105 -3.80 7.53 12.55
N ARG A 106 -5.13 7.40 12.56
CA ARG A 106 -5.92 7.10 11.36
C ARG A 106 -5.75 8.15 10.27
N ASP A 107 -5.77 9.42 10.64
CA ASP A 107 -5.62 10.52 9.68
C ASP A 107 -4.22 10.54 9.10
N ILE A 108 -3.20 10.33 9.94
CA ILE A 108 -1.80 10.27 9.51
C ILE A 108 -1.57 9.09 8.55
N ILE A 109 -2.15 7.93 8.85
CA ILE A 109 -2.09 6.76 7.97
C ILE A 109 -2.76 7.08 6.62
N ALA A 110 -3.95 7.66 6.65
CA ALA A 110 -4.68 8.04 5.44
C ALA A 110 -3.90 9.04 4.60
N ASP A 111 -3.36 10.10 5.22
CA ASP A 111 -2.56 11.13 4.56
C ASP A 111 -1.27 10.55 3.96
N SER A 112 -0.61 9.65 4.70
CA SER A 112 0.60 8.96 4.23
C SER A 112 0.33 8.11 2.99
N ILE A 113 -0.73 7.32 3.00
CA ILE A 113 -1.10 6.45 1.87
C ILE A 113 -1.49 7.30 0.65
N GLU A 114 -2.34 8.30 0.84
CA GLU A 114 -2.76 9.21 -0.24
C GLU A 114 -1.56 9.93 -0.86
N THR A 115 -0.65 10.44 -0.02
CA THR A 115 0.54 11.17 -0.45
C THR A 115 1.44 10.29 -1.32
N VAL A 116 1.81 9.10 -0.83
CA VAL A 116 2.72 8.21 -1.56
C VAL A 116 2.07 7.69 -2.84
N ALA A 117 0.85 7.17 -2.74
CA ALA A 117 0.18 6.56 -3.89
C ALA A 117 -0.11 7.57 -5.01
N SER A 118 -0.43 8.82 -4.66
CA SER A 118 -0.68 9.88 -5.63
C SER A 118 0.60 10.41 -6.23
N ALA A 119 1.63 10.70 -5.41
CA ALA A 119 2.91 11.23 -5.87
C ALA A 119 3.68 10.23 -6.74
N GLN A 120 3.58 8.94 -6.44
CA GLN A 120 4.24 7.88 -7.22
C GLN A 120 3.38 7.33 -8.37
N TRP A 121 2.20 7.87 -8.57
CA TRP A 121 1.30 7.50 -9.66
C TRP A 121 0.93 6.01 -9.70
N TYR A 122 0.84 5.33 -8.56
CA TYR A 122 0.45 3.91 -8.53
C TYR A 122 -0.93 3.68 -9.13
N ASP A 123 -1.07 2.62 -9.93
CA ASP A 123 -2.32 2.24 -10.60
C ASP A 123 -3.32 1.58 -9.65
N GLY A 124 -2.81 0.87 -8.67
CA GLY A 124 -3.58 0.21 -7.63
C GLY A 124 -2.82 0.12 -6.31
N ILE A 125 -3.53 -0.19 -5.23
CA ILE A 125 -2.94 -0.29 -3.89
C ILE A 125 -3.40 -1.58 -3.20
N VAL A 126 -2.44 -2.28 -2.59
CA VAL A 126 -2.74 -3.34 -1.62
C VAL A 126 -2.30 -2.85 -0.23
N ALA A 127 -3.25 -2.72 0.68
CA ALA A 127 -2.98 -2.31 2.05
C ALA A 127 -2.90 -3.54 2.97
N VAL A 128 -1.73 -3.79 3.53
CA VAL A 128 -1.42 -4.89 4.46
C VAL A 128 -1.43 -4.32 5.87
N VAL A 129 -2.51 -4.54 6.59
CA VAL A 129 -2.80 -3.84 7.84
C VAL A 129 -3.21 -4.79 8.96
N GLY A 130 -2.91 -4.38 10.17
CA GLY A 130 -3.37 -5.00 11.40
C GLY A 130 -3.68 -3.92 12.44
N CYS A 131 -4.29 -4.31 13.54
CA CYS A 131 -4.66 -3.44 14.63
C CYS A 131 -5.86 -2.49 14.37
N ASP A 132 -6.51 -2.04 15.45
CA ASP A 132 -7.82 -1.36 15.49
C ASP A 132 -7.92 -0.10 14.64
N LYS A 133 -6.90 0.76 14.70
CA LYS A 133 -6.94 2.08 14.06
C LYS A 133 -6.23 2.09 12.72
N ASN A 134 -5.35 1.12 12.47
CA ASN A 134 -4.57 1.04 11.24
C ASN A 134 -5.47 0.68 10.06
N MET A 135 -6.39 -0.28 10.24
CA MET A 135 -7.31 -0.68 9.19
C MET A 135 -8.24 0.46 8.72
N PRO A 136 -9.01 1.14 9.61
CA PRO A 136 -9.85 2.25 9.16
C PRO A 136 -9.02 3.42 8.61
N GLY A 137 -7.82 3.68 9.13
CA GLY A 137 -6.92 4.67 8.56
C GLY A 137 -6.53 4.35 7.12
N ALA A 138 -6.17 3.10 6.85
CA ALA A 138 -5.87 2.64 5.49
C ALA A 138 -7.09 2.75 4.58
N MET A 139 -8.26 2.32 5.02
CA MET A 139 -9.50 2.42 4.23
C MET A 139 -9.82 3.89 3.88
N MET A 140 -9.62 4.81 4.80
CA MET A 140 -9.79 6.26 4.54
C MET A 140 -8.84 6.73 3.42
N GLY A 141 -7.56 6.36 3.47
CA GLY A 141 -6.57 6.70 2.44
C GLY A 141 -6.94 6.11 1.08
N LEU A 142 -7.30 4.83 1.04
CA LEU A 142 -7.72 4.15 -0.18
C LEU A 142 -8.98 4.79 -0.82
N ALA A 143 -9.96 5.16 0.00
CA ALA A 143 -11.16 5.85 -0.47
C ALA A 143 -10.85 7.23 -1.07
N ARG A 144 -9.89 7.98 -0.50
CA ARG A 144 -9.46 9.28 -1.04
C ARG A 144 -8.76 9.17 -2.38
N ILE A 145 -7.92 8.15 -2.56
CA ILE A 145 -7.19 7.91 -3.82
C ILE A 145 -8.14 7.53 -4.95
N ASN A 146 -9.24 6.85 -4.67
CA ASN A 146 -10.22 6.38 -5.63
C ASN A 146 -9.60 5.60 -6.81
N ARG A 147 -8.70 4.67 -6.50
CA ARG A 147 -8.06 3.73 -7.44
C ARG A 147 -8.39 2.29 -7.02
N PRO A 148 -8.22 1.30 -7.90
CA PRO A 148 -8.34 -0.11 -7.53
C PRO A 148 -7.55 -0.42 -6.26
N ALA A 149 -8.20 -0.99 -5.26
CA ALA A 149 -7.54 -1.24 -3.98
C ALA A 149 -8.05 -2.51 -3.31
N LEU A 150 -7.17 -3.16 -2.55
CA LEU A 150 -7.44 -4.32 -1.73
C LEU A 150 -6.90 -4.10 -0.33
N VAL A 151 -7.68 -4.47 0.69
CA VAL A 151 -7.23 -4.51 2.08
C VAL A 151 -6.99 -5.95 2.49
N VAL A 152 -5.77 -6.25 2.93
CA VAL A 152 -5.39 -7.52 3.53
C VAL A 152 -5.26 -7.31 5.04
N TYR A 153 -6.21 -7.84 5.80
CA TYR A 153 -6.21 -7.72 7.24
C TYR A 153 -5.46 -8.89 7.87
N GLY A 154 -4.27 -8.65 8.39
CA GLY A 154 -3.37 -9.66 8.93
C GLY A 154 -3.26 -9.67 10.46
N CYS A 155 -4.26 -9.15 11.20
CA CYS A 155 -4.20 -9.10 12.65
C CYS A 155 -4.39 -10.50 13.27
N LEU A 156 -3.42 -10.95 14.06
CA LEU A 156 -3.44 -12.27 14.71
C LEU A 156 -4.48 -12.37 15.82
N LEU A 157 -4.88 -11.26 16.45
CA LEU A 157 -5.85 -11.26 17.55
C LEU A 157 -7.27 -11.63 17.12
N TYR A 158 -7.57 -11.56 15.83
CA TYR A 158 -8.88 -11.95 15.28
C TYR A 158 -8.97 -13.44 14.95
N THR A 159 -7.86 -14.15 14.94
CA THR A 159 -7.78 -15.58 14.60
C THR A 159 -7.63 -16.47 15.83
N SER A 160 -7.44 -15.90 17.01
CA SER A 160 -7.48 -16.63 18.29
C SER A 160 -8.80 -16.33 19.00
N ASP A 161 -9.37 -17.34 19.65
CA ASP A 161 -10.62 -17.30 20.41
C ASP A 161 -10.61 -16.34 21.62
N ALA A 162 -9.97 -15.19 21.48
CA ALA A 162 -9.96 -14.12 22.48
C ALA A 162 -11.33 -13.47 22.71
N ALA A 163 -12.39 -13.98 22.07
CA ALA A 163 -13.77 -13.57 22.31
C ALA A 163 -14.47 -14.42 23.40
N ASP A 164 -13.81 -15.46 23.91
CA ASP A 164 -14.37 -16.38 24.92
C ASP A 164 -13.74 -16.24 26.32
N GLU A 165 -12.98 -15.17 26.60
CA GLU A 165 -12.50 -14.85 27.96
C GLU A 165 -13.21 -13.63 28.56
#